data_eff6e05004ef8a61defa37cd62b09f41
#
_entry.id   eff6e05004ef8a61defa37cd62b09f41
#
_cell.length_a   1.000
_cell.length_b   1.000
_cell.length_c   1.000
_cell.angle_alpha   90.00
_cell.angle_beta   90.00
_cell.angle_gamma   90.00
#
_symmetry.space_group_name_H-M   'P 1'
#
loop_
_entity.id
_entity.type
_entity.pdbx_description
1 polymer ?
#
loop_
_entity_poly.entity_id
_entity_poly.type
_entity_poly.pdbx_seq_one_letter_code
_entity_poly.pdbx_strand_id
1 'polypeptide(L)'
;MDVDADGTAAGVAAVAAAHGHASSGTRSGAGHHDDPYAPPGRAVEVSDGIFAYVQPDGTWWINNTGFLVGRRGVVSVDACATEARTRAYLGAIRAVTTRPVTTLLNTHHHGDHTFGNYLFEGATIVGHEAIRPALAAWGMPRDAPIWTPVDWGAIELAPPFLTYSSGVTLWVDDLRCELSYVGTPAHTTNDSILWIPQRRLLFSGDLIFNGGTPFLVQGSISGALSALDVLRGLGAETIVPGHGPVCGPEVIDAVAAYLQFIQRTARDGCAAGLTPLEVARETDLGEFASWLDPERLVGNLHRAYAEERGAEPGAQIDLMAAIADMLAFNGGRPLTCHA
;
A
#
# COMPACT_ATOMS: atom_id res chain seq x y z
N MET A 1 8.46 -25.82 30.50
CA MET A 1 9.26 -25.77 29.26
C MET A 1 9.14 -24.36 28.79
N ASP A 2 10.07 -23.53 29.25
CA ASP A 2 10.15 -22.12 28.90
C ASP A 2 10.72 -22.03 27.50
N VAL A 3 10.06 -21.29 26.62
CA VAL A 3 10.57 -20.94 25.31
C VAL A 3 10.79 -19.44 25.31
N ASP A 4 12.06 -19.05 25.31
CA ASP A 4 12.53 -17.69 25.26
C ASP A 4 12.02 -16.97 24.00
N ALA A 5 11.22 -15.94 24.22
CA ALA A 5 10.83 -14.96 23.23
C ALA A 5 11.70 -13.71 23.45
N ASP A 6 12.90 -13.71 22.88
CA ASP A 6 13.74 -12.51 22.84
C ASP A 6 14.55 -12.49 21.55
N GLY A 7 14.36 -11.46 20.74
CA GLY A 7 15.23 -11.25 19.57
C GLY A 7 14.61 -10.68 18.32
N THR A 8 13.91 -9.53 18.34
CA THR A 8 13.67 -8.76 17.10
C THR A 8 13.38 -7.26 17.26
N ALA A 9 13.40 -6.72 18.47
CA ALA A 9 13.07 -5.29 18.66
C ALA A 9 14.28 -4.33 18.62
N ALA A 10 15.50 -4.81 18.49
CA ALA A 10 16.73 -4.02 18.65
C ALA A 10 17.30 -3.42 17.34
N GLY A 11 16.76 -3.77 16.17
CA GLY A 11 17.38 -3.42 14.88
C GLY A 11 17.12 -2.00 14.37
N VAL A 12 16.05 -1.34 14.81
CA VAL A 12 15.61 -0.06 14.22
C VAL A 12 16.25 1.18 14.88
N ALA A 13 16.77 1.06 16.09
CA ALA A 13 17.28 2.21 16.84
C ALA A 13 18.76 2.57 16.61
N ALA A 14 19.53 1.76 15.90
CA ALA A 14 20.99 1.89 15.84
C ALA A 14 21.56 2.79 14.73
N VAL A 15 20.74 3.29 13.79
CA VAL A 15 21.24 4.11 12.66
C VAL A 15 21.21 5.62 12.91
N ALA A 16 20.62 6.09 14.01
CA ALA A 16 20.40 7.52 14.28
C ALA A 16 21.57 8.28 14.96
N ALA A 17 22.73 7.66 15.22
CA ALA A 17 23.78 8.23 16.06
C ALA A 17 25.10 8.60 15.34
N ALA A 18 25.07 9.16 14.15
CA ALA A 18 26.27 9.77 13.57
C ALA A 18 25.88 10.92 12.62
N HIS A 19 25.87 12.11 13.15
CA HIS A 19 26.35 13.38 12.58
C HIS A 19 25.65 14.57 13.23
N GLY A 20 26.40 15.24 14.08
CA GLY A 20 25.97 16.49 14.71
C GLY A 20 26.59 17.71 14.02
N HIS A 21 25.89 18.84 14.16
CA HIS A 21 26.27 20.24 14.10
C HIS A 21 26.73 20.86 12.78
N ALA A 22 25.92 21.86 12.29
CA ALA A 22 26.37 23.27 12.19
C ALA A 22 25.29 24.21 11.65
N SER A 23 25.02 25.22 12.47
CA SER A 23 24.88 26.67 12.23
C SER A 23 23.78 27.26 11.33
N SER A 24 23.04 28.13 12.00
CA SER A 24 22.13 29.20 11.60
C SER A 24 22.61 30.09 10.44
N GLY A 25 21.71 30.42 9.54
CA GLY A 25 21.84 31.48 8.55
C GLY A 25 20.48 31.93 8.03
N THR A 26 19.98 33.03 8.57
CA THR A 26 18.79 33.74 8.09
C THR A 26 19.00 34.30 6.69
N ARG A 27 18.09 33.97 5.75
CA ARG A 27 17.83 34.83 4.57
C ARG A 27 16.34 34.84 4.26
N SER A 28 15.77 36.04 4.35
CA SER A 28 14.46 36.40 3.83
C SER A 28 14.46 36.40 2.31
N GLY A 29 13.52 35.73 1.70
CA GLY A 29 13.22 35.77 0.28
C GLY A 29 11.83 35.18 0.07
N ALA A 30 10.83 36.03 -0.24
CA ALA A 30 9.51 35.59 -0.63
C ALA A 30 9.60 34.88 -1.98
N GLY A 31 9.65 33.54 -1.96
CA GLY A 31 9.44 32.67 -3.11
C GLY A 31 8.17 31.88 -2.84
N HIS A 32 7.33 31.71 -3.85
CA HIS A 32 6.26 30.75 -3.83
C HIS A 32 6.87 29.41 -3.36
N HIS A 33 6.56 29.01 -2.14
CA HIS A 33 6.79 27.65 -1.72
C HIS A 33 5.78 26.80 -2.51
N ASP A 34 6.28 26.04 -3.49
CA ASP A 34 5.54 24.89 -4.01
C ASP A 34 5.21 24.03 -2.78
N ASP A 35 3.92 23.84 -2.52
CA ASP A 35 3.45 23.02 -1.42
C ASP A 35 4.01 21.60 -1.65
N PRO A 36 4.89 21.06 -0.79
CA PRO A 36 5.52 19.76 -1.01
C PRO A 36 4.52 18.61 -0.87
N TYR A 37 3.30 18.90 -0.43
CA TYR A 37 2.25 17.89 -0.22
C TYR A 37 1.33 17.81 -1.44
N ALA A 38 1.01 16.56 -1.83
CA ALA A 38 -0.02 16.34 -2.84
C ALA A 38 -1.37 16.90 -2.33
N PRO A 39 -2.19 17.50 -3.20
CA PRO A 39 -3.49 18.01 -2.81
C PRO A 39 -4.39 16.90 -2.24
N PRO A 40 -5.42 17.24 -1.44
CA PRO A 40 -6.35 16.24 -0.93
C PRO A 40 -7.07 15.52 -2.08
N GLY A 41 -7.44 14.26 -1.83
CA GLY A 41 -8.20 13.47 -2.77
C GLY A 41 -9.61 14.00 -3.00
N ARG A 42 -10.29 13.40 -3.94
CA ARG A 42 -11.69 13.69 -4.27
C ARG A 42 -12.53 12.42 -4.29
N ALA A 43 -13.76 12.50 -3.76
CA ALA A 43 -14.74 11.45 -3.94
C ALA A 43 -15.28 11.48 -5.38
N VAL A 44 -15.21 10.33 -6.06
CA VAL A 44 -15.75 10.09 -7.40
C VAL A 44 -16.78 8.98 -7.28
N GLU A 45 -18.01 9.24 -7.67
CA GLU A 45 -19.03 8.19 -7.71
C GLU A 45 -18.72 7.24 -8.89
N VAL A 46 -18.40 5.99 -8.55
CA VAL A 46 -18.02 4.95 -9.53
C VAL A 46 -19.18 4.00 -9.84
N SER A 47 -20.20 4.00 -9.00
CA SER A 47 -21.48 3.34 -9.20
C SER A 47 -22.48 3.96 -8.21
N ASP A 48 -23.79 3.77 -8.43
CA ASP A 48 -24.84 4.32 -7.57
C ASP A 48 -24.60 4.03 -6.07
N GLY A 49 -24.34 5.09 -5.31
CA GLY A 49 -24.02 5.05 -3.88
C GLY A 49 -22.64 4.47 -3.53
N ILE A 50 -21.75 4.24 -4.51
CA ILE A 50 -20.39 3.72 -4.32
C ILE A 50 -19.37 4.74 -4.83
N PHE A 51 -18.44 5.12 -3.97
CA PHE A 51 -17.48 6.18 -4.24
C PHE A 51 -16.05 5.66 -4.09
N ALA A 52 -15.19 5.98 -5.05
CA ALA A 52 -13.74 5.95 -4.87
C ALA A 52 -13.29 7.32 -4.36
N TYR A 53 -12.45 7.35 -3.34
CA TYR A 53 -11.72 8.55 -2.95
C TYR A 53 -10.32 8.47 -3.53
N VAL A 54 -10.13 9.16 -4.66
CA VAL A 54 -8.89 9.13 -5.43
C VAL A 54 -7.99 10.25 -4.97
N GLN A 55 -6.83 9.88 -4.43
CA GLN A 55 -5.79 10.81 -4.08
C GLN A 55 -4.86 11.02 -5.27
N PRO A 56 -4.48 12.29 -5.58
CA PRO A 56 -3.64 12.56 -6.73
C PRO A 56 -2.24 12.04 -6.53
N ASP A 57 -1.66 11.69 -7.61
CA ASP A 57 -0.50 11.03 -8.13
C ASP A 57 -0.34 9.54 -7.81
N GLY A 58 -0.79 9.04 -6.68
CA GLY A 58 -0.69 7.61 -6.36
C GLY A 58 0.74 7.13 -6.04
N THR A 59 1.67 8.05 -5.72
CA THR A 59 3.03 7.76 -5.28
C THR A 59 3.08 7.18 -3.87
N TRP A 60 4.29 7.04 -3.30
CA TRP A 60 4.47 6.54 -1.94
C TRP A 60 3.51 7.18 -0.93
N TRP A 61 2.78 6.34 -0.19
CA TRP A 61 1.83 6.73 0.86
C TRP A 61 0.57 7.47 0.39
N ILE A 62 0.38 7.61 -0.93
CA ILE A 62 -0.80 8.25 -1.54
C ILE A 62 -1.72 7.17 -2.11
N ASN A 63 -2.41 6.47 -1.21
CA ASN A 63 -3.34 5.41 -1.56
C ASN A 63 -4.71 5.94 -1.98
N ASN A 64 -5.50 5.11 -2.61
CA ASN A 64 -6.94 5.32 -2.75
C ASN A 64 -7.70 4.63 -1.62
N THR A 65 -8.82 5.22 -1.27
CA THR A 65 -9.83 4.63 -0.39
C THR A 65 -11.17 4.64 -1.10
N GLY A 66 -12.22 4.20 -0.43
CA GLY A 66 -13.56 4.31 -0.98
C GLY A 66 -14.63 4.11 0.06
N PHE A 67 -15.89 4.36 -0.33
CA PHE A 67 -17.00 4.17 0.59
C PHE A 67 -18.31 3.84 -0.12
N LEU A 68 -19.15 3.10 0.58
CA LEU A 68 -20.49 2.73 0.15
C LEU A 68 -21.51 3.36 1.08
N VAL A 69 -22.49 4.04 0.53
CA VAL A 69 -23.54 4.75 1.30
C VAL A 69 -24.79 3.89 1.37
N GLY A 70 -25.02 3.28 2.52
CA GLY A 70 -26.26 2.54 2.81
C GLY A 70 -27.25 3.34 3.65
N ARG A 71 -28.49 2.88 3.75
CA ARG A 71 -29.56 3.51 4.56
C ARG A 71 -29.21 3.60 6.05
N ARG A 72 -28.41 2.65 6.56
CA ARG A 72 -28.08 2.51 8.00
C ARG A 72 -26.75 3.15 8.38
N GLY A 73 -25.90 3.46 7.41
CA GLY A 73 -24.55 4.00 7.62
C GLY A 73 -23.68 3.84 6.40
N VAL A 74 -22.44 4.23 6.55
CA VAL A 74 -21.41 4.14 5.51
C VAL A 74 -20.45 2.99 5.83
N VAL A 75 -20.10 2.22 4.82
CA VAL A 75 -18.98 1.27 4.86
C VAL A 75 -17.80 1.91 4.14
N SER A 76 -16.68 2.09 4.83
CA SER A 76 -15.42 2.60 4.28
C SER A 76 -14.52 1.46 3.88
N VAL A 77 -13.74 1.64 2.83
CA VAL A 77 -12.65 0.76 2.40
C VAL A 77 -11.35 1.52 2.58
N ASP A 78 -10.51 1.05 3.48
CA ASP A 78 -9.25 1.62 3.92
C ASP A 78 -9.34 3.04 4.54
N ALA A 79 -8.28 3.41 5.21
CA ALA A 79 -7.98 4.75 5.70
C ALA A 79 -6.86 5.37 4.84
N CYS A 80 -6.28 6.49 5.28
CA CYS A 80 -5.12 7.10 4.62
C CYS A 80 -3.90 7.10 5.54
N ALA A 81 -2.72 7.44 4.98
CA ALA A 81 -1.43 7.42 5.65
C ALA A 81 -1.34 8.38 6.84
N THR A 82 -1.79 9.62 6.68
CA THR A 82 -1.64 10.67 7.68
C THR A 82 -2.96 11.08 8.30
N GLU A 83 -2.88 11.70 9.47
CA GLU A 83 -4.06 12.27 10.13
C GLU A 83 -4.77 13.27 9.23
N ALA A 84 -4.02 14.17 8.59
CA ALA A 84 -4.58 15.21 7.73
C ALA A 84 -5.34 14.61 6.53
N ARG A 85 -4.74 13.61 5.86
CA ARG A 85 -5.38 12.93 4.72
C ARG A 85 -6.61 12.15 5.12
N THR A 86 -6.56 11.44 6.24
CA THR A 86 -7.74 10.70 6.74
C THR A 86 -8.87 11.65 7.15
N ARG A 87 -8.55 12.80 7.78
CA ARG A 87 -9.56 13.83 8.09
C ARG A 87 -10.17 14.45 6.84
N ALA A 88 -9.37 14.68 5.79
CA ALA A 88 -9.86 15.13 4.49
C ALA A 88 -10.80 14.09 3.84
N TYR A 89 -10.44 12.82 3.88
CA TYR A 89 -11.28 11.72 3.42
C TYR A 89 -12.61 11.65 4.18
N LEU A 90 -12.59 11.68 5.51
CA LEU A 90 -13.82 11.75 6.33
C LEU A 90 -14.65 13.00 6.01
N GLY A 91 -13.99 14.12 5.67
CA GLY A 91 -14.64 15.32 5.17
C GLY A 91 -15.36 15.09 3.84
N ALA A 92 -14.73 14.38 2.92
CA ALA A 92 -15.34 14.02 1.63
C ALA A 92 -16.57 13.10 1.81
N ILE A 93 -16.51 12.13 2.73
CA ILE A 93 -17.69 11.31 3.08
C ILE A 93 -18.82 12.21 3.61
N ARG A 94 -18.52 13.14 4.54
CA ARG A 94 -19.53 14.06 5.11
C ARG A 94 -20.12 15.00 4.07
N ALA A 95 -19.39 15.34 3.03
CA ALA A 95 -19.91 16.14 1.92
C ALA A 95 -20.95 15.38 1.07
N VAL A 96 -20.85 14.06 1.01
CA VAL A 96 -21.80 13.20 0.28
C VAL A 96 -22.98 12.81 1.14
N THR A 97 -22.78 12.50 2.43
CA THR A 97 -23.84 12.01 3.31
C THR A 97 -23.64 12.43 4.76
N THR A 98 -24.74 12.61 5.49
CA THR A 98 -24.73 12.85 6.95
C THR A 98 -24.73 11.55 7.76
N ARG A 99 -24.76 10.38 7.11
CA ARG A 99 -24.78 9.08 7.80
C ARG A 99 -23.41 8.80 8.42
N PRO A 100 -23.36 8.19 9.62
CA PRO A 100 -22.08 7.83 10.24
C PRO A 100 -21.39 6.71 9.47
N VAL A 101 -20.06 6.68 9.50
CA VAL A 101 -19.31 5.49 9.11
C VAL A 101 -19.48 4.44 10.21
N THR A 102 -20.04 3.30 9.86
CA THR A 102 -20.33 2.20 10.81
C THR A 102 -19.35 1.06 10.69
N THR A 103 -18.67 0.97 9.56
CA THR A 103 -17.73 -0.13 9.26
C THR A 103 -16.56 0.43 8.46
N LEU A 104 -15.35 0.04 8.84
CA LEU A 104 -14.11 0.26 8.09
C LEU A 104 -13.53 -1.10 7.72
N LEU A 105 -13.31 -1.33 6.44
CA LEU A 105 -12.69 -2.54 5.91
C LEU A 105 -11.23 -2.22 5.59
N ASN A 106 -10.27 -3.00 6.14
CA ASN A 106 -8.87 -2.89 5.72
C ASN A 106 -8.54 -3.98 4.70
N THR A 107 -7.97 -3.58 3.57
CA THR A 107 -7.51 -4.49 2.52
C THR A 107 -6.24 -5.23 2.94
N HIS A 108 -5.28 -4.54 3.58
CA HIS A 108 -4.05 -5.11 4.09
C HIS A 108 -3.46 -4.22 5.21
N HIS A 109 -2.26 -4.56 5.70
CA HIS A 109 -1.71 -3.94 6.92
C HIS A 109 -0.88 -2.67 6.69
N HIS A 110 -0.56 -2.26 5.46
CA HIS A 110 0.30 -1.11 5.25
C HIS A 110 -0.28 0.19 5.84
N GLY A 111 0.62 1.09 6.21
CA GLY A 111 0.24 2.26 6.99
C GLY A 111 -0.64 3.25 6.23
N ASP A 112 -0.47 3.36 4.93
CA ASP A 112 -1.31 4.21 4.07
C ASP A 112 -2.76 3.70 3.97
N HIS A 113 -3.03 2.45 4.36
CA HIS A 113 -4.37 1.87 4.42
C HIS A 113 -4.92 1.76 5.85
N THR A 114 -4.06 1.91 6.89
CA THR A 114 -4.44 1.58 8.27
C THR A 114 -4.11 2.63 9.31
N PHE A 115 -3.14 3.53 9.07
CA PHE A 115 -2.72 4.50 10.08
C PHE A 115 -3.82 5.47 10.48
N GLY A 116 -4.75 5.77 9.59
CA GLY A 116 -5.92 6.59 9.89
C GLY A 116 -7.08 5.87 10.57
N ASN A 117 -6.97 4.56 10.83
CA ASN A 117 -8.07 3.75 11.40
C ASN A 117 -8.66 4.35 12.69
N TYR A 118 -7.82 4.89 13.57
CA TYR A 118 -8.22 5.46 14.85
C TYR A 118 -9.19 6.64 14.75
N LEU A 119 -9.25 7.29 13.59
CA LEU A 119 -10.16 8.43 13.34
C LEU A 119 -11.59 8.00 12.98
N PHE A 120 -11.82 6.71 12.76
CA PHE A 120 -13.15 6.16 12.46
C PHE A 120 -13.90 5.80 13.76
N GLU A 121 -14.13 6.82 14.59
CA GLU A 121 -14.80 6.65 15.89
C GLU A 121 -16.14 5.96 15.76
N GLY A 122 -16.34 4.89 16.54
CA GLY A 122 -17.58 4.11 16.57
C GLY A 122 -17.75 3.13 15.39
N ALA A 123 -16.85 3.11 14.41
CA ALA A 123 -16.89 2.12 13.35
C ALA A 123 -16.30 0.78 13.80
N THR A 124 -16.87 -0.31 13.31
CA THR A 124 -16.26 -1.64 13.43
C THR A 124 -15.19 -1.80 12.36
N ILE A 125 -13.93 -1.95 12.79
CA ILE A 125 -12.82 -2.20 11.88
C ILE A 125 -12.74 -3.69 11.57
N VAL A 126 -12.77 -4.05 10.30
CA VAL A 126 -12.81 -5.43 9.78
C VAL A 126 -11.60 -5.66 8.88
N GLY A 127 -10.93 -6.80 9.01
CA GLY A 127 -9.81 -7.15 8.15
C GLY A 127 -9.35 -8.60 8.33
N HIS A 128 -8.42 -9.03 7.49
CA HIS A 128 -7.81 -10.36 7.62
C HIS A 128 -7.08 -10.49 8.97
N GLU A 129 -7.14 -11.67 9.60
CA GLU A 129 -6.59 -11.90 10.95
C GLU A 129 -5.08 -11.58 11.04
N ALA A 130 -4.32 -11.80 9.97
CA ALA A 130 -2.89 -11.51 9.91
C ALA A 130 -2.55 -10.01 9.88
N ILE A 131 -3.52 -9.11 9.68
CA ILE A 131 -3.29 -7.66 9.77
C ILE A 131 -2.87 -7.26 11.19
N ARG A 132 -3.48 -7.83 12.22
CA ARG A 132 -3.19 -7.46 13.62
C ARG A 132 -1.73 -7.68 14.02
N PRO A 133 -1.15 -8.90 13.89
CA PRO A 133 0.27 -9.12 14.21
C PRO A 133 1.20 -8.35 13.27
N ALA A 134 0.85 -8.16 11.99
CA ALA A 134 1.66 -7.40 11.06
C ALA A 134 1.77 -5.92 11.45
N LEU A 135 0.66 -5.27 11.82
CA LEU A 135 0.66 -3.89 12.33
C LEU A 135 1.49 -3.75 13.60
N ALA A 136 1.39 -4.71 14.54
CA ALA A 136 2.15 -4.69 15.78
C ALA A 136 3.67 -4.84 15.52
N ALA A 137 4.05 -5.66 14.53
CA ALA A 137 5.44 -5.90 14.17
C ALA A 137 6.06 -4.75 13.36
N TRP A 138 5.27 -4.09 12.52
CA TRP A 138 5.78 -3.00 11.69
C TRP A 138 6.11 -1.75 12.51
N GLY A 139 5.27 -1.40 13.48
CA GLY A 139 5.43 -0.17 14.26
C GLY A 139 5.15 1.08 13.42
N MET A 140 5.61 2.23 13.95
CA MET A 140 5.41 3.55 13.32
C MET A 140 6.69 4.01 12.64
N PRO A 141 6.68 4.42 11.37
CA PRO A 141 7.87 4.85 10.63
C PRO A 141 8.34 6.27 10.99
N ARG A 142 7.98 6.79 12.16
CA ARG A 142 8.09 8.21 12.54
C ARG A 142 9.49 8.81 12.41
N ASP A 143 10.54 8.01 12.58
CA ASP A 143 11.91 8.51 12.71
C ASP A 143 12.88 7.91 11.68
N ALA A 144 12.41 7.13 10.72
CA ALA A 144 13.29 6.54 9.72
C ALA A 144 13.60 7.57 8.61
N PRO A 145 14.88 7.89 8.32
CA PRO A 145 15.27 8.83 7.27
C PRO A 145 15.11 8.24 5.85
N ILE A 146 14.12 7.37 5.67
CA ILE A 146 13.80 6.71 4.41
C ILE A 146 13.06 7.68 3.49
N TRP A 147 12.18 8.49 4.08
CA TRP A 147 11.29 9.38 3.34
C TRP A 147 11.73 10.84 3.48
N THR A 148 11.36 11.67 2.50
CA THR A 148 11.30 13.13 2.73
C THR A 148 10.40 13.42 3.93
N PRO A 149 10.58 14.55 4.64
CA PRO A 149 9.80 14.84 5.84
C PRO A 149 8.29 14.78 5.60
N VAL A 150 7.58 14.05 6.48
CA VAL A 150 6.13 13.86 6.45
C VAL A 150 5.55 14.26 7.80
N ASP A 151 4.47 15.04 7.80
CA ASP A 151 3.66 15.27 9.00
C ASP A 151 2.64 14.13 9.14
N TRP A 152 2.99 13.11 9.90
CA TRP A 152 2.12 11.97 10.14
C TRP A 152 0.91 12.31 11.03
N GLY A 153 0.98 13.36 11.82
CA GLY A 153 -0.01 13.68 12.84
C GLY A 153 0.10 12.78 14.09
N ALA A 154 -0.95 12.74 14.88
CA ALA A 154 -1.02 11.98 16.14
C ALA A 154 -1.57 10.55 15.90
N ILE A 155 -0.84 9.73 15.12
CA ILE A 155 -1.30 8.38 14.77
C ILE A 155 -1.33 7.45 15.98
N GLU A 156 -2.44 6.74 16.13
CA GLU A 156 -2.62 5.63 17.06
C GLU A 156 -2.95 4.35 16.29
N LEU A 157 -2.27 3.25 16.59
CA LEU A 157 -2.57 1.99 15.92
C LEU A 157 -3.93 1.45 16.38
N ALA A 158 -4.85 1.33 15.45
CA ALA A 158 -6.18 0.75 15.66
C ALA A 158 -6.38 -0.47 14.74
N PRO A 159 -5.92 -1.66 15.17
CA PRO A 159 -6.02 -2.87 14.36
C PRO A 159 -7.47 -3.35 14.24
N PRO A 160 -7.81 -4.17 13.21
CA PRO A 160 -9.14 -4.73 13.02
C PRO A 160 -9.68 -5.37 14.31
N PHE A 161 -10.91 -4.99 14.68
CA PHE A 161 -11.67 -5.58 15.79
C PHE A 161 -12.30 -6.91 15.41
N LEU A 162 -12.92 -6.97 14.24
CA LEU A 162 -13.49 -8.18 13.66
C LEU A 162 -12.53 -8.71 12.59
N THR A 163 -12.16 -9.99 12.71
CA THR A 163 -11.22 -10.61 11.78
C THR A 163 -11.80 -11.85 11.13
N TYR A 164 -11.27 -12.19 9.94
CA TYR A 164 -11.59 -13.40 9.19
C TYR A 164 -10.29 -14.01 8.65
N SER A 165 -10.31 -15.30 8.32
CA SER A 165 -9.17 -16.04 7.72
C SER A 165 -9.27 -16.18 6.20
N SER A 166 -10.47 -16.25 5.65
CA SER A 166 -10.68 -16.40 4.19
C SER A 166 -11.53 -15.33 3.58
N GLY A 167 -12.57 -14.86 4.29
CA GLY A 167 -13.43 -13.80 3.82
C GLY A 167 -14.71 -13.66 4.63
N VAL A 168 -15.43 -12.58 4.36
CA VAL A 168 -16.72 -12.28 4.96
C VAL A 168 -17.61 -11.57 3.93
N THR A 169 -18.89 -11.93 3.92
CA THR A 169 -19.90 -11.20 3.13
C THR A 169 -20.61 -10.20 4.05
N LEU A 170 -20.64 -8.96 3.61
CA LEU A 170 -21.44 -7.91 4.24
C LEU A 170 -22.48 -7.39 3.26
N TRP A 171 -23.53 -6.77 3.80
CA TRP A 171 -24.61 -6.23 3.02
C TRP A 171 -24.76 -4.74 3.27
N VAL A 172 -24.67 -3.95 2.20
CA VAL A 172 -25.00 -2.54 2.21
C VAL A 172 -26.38 -2.42 1.57
N ASP A 173 -27.41 -2.34 2.41
CA ASP A 173 -28.81 -2.53 2.01
C ASP A 173 -29.01 -3.89 1.30
N ASP A 174 -29.37 -3.88 0.02
CA ASP A 174 -29.54 -5.08 -0.80
C ASP A 174 -28.29 -5.42 -1.65
N LEU A 175 -27.21 -4.64 -1.48
CA LEU A 175 -25.96 -4.83 -2.22
C LEU A 175 -25.07 -5.82 -1.49
N ARG A 176 -24.75 -6.94 -2.14
CA ARG A 176 -23.82 -7.93 -1.63
C ARG A 176 -22.39 -7.45 -1.84
N CYS A 177 -21.60 -7.45 -0.79
CA CYS A 177 -20.20 -7.04 -0.79
C CYS A 177 -19.35 -8.19 -0.22
N GLU A 178 -18.39 -8.68 -0.96
CA GLU A 178 -17.54 -9.82 -0.60
C GLU A 178 -16.14 -9.33 -0.30
N LEU A 179 -15.78 -9.26 0.99
CA LEU A 179 -14.42 -8.99 1.42
C LEU A 179 -13.68 -10.33 1.55
N SER A 180 -12.66 -10.57 0.73
CA SER A 180 -12.01 -11.86 0.63
C SER A 180 -10.49 -11.73 0.60
N TYR A 181 -9.79 -12.56 1.38
CA TYR A 181 -8.35 -12.79 1.23
C TYR A 181 -8.07 -13.46 -0.11
N VAL A 182 -7.02 -13.07 -0.80
CA VAL A 182 -6.70 -13.58 -2.15
C VAL A 182 -6.08 -14.99 -2.15
N GLY A 183 -5.90 -15.57 -0.97
CA GLY A 183 -5.49 -16.98 -0.80
C GLY A 183 -3.99 -17.24 -0.85
N THR A 184 -3.18 -16.22 -1.07
CA THR A 184 -1.71 -16.31 -1.13
C THR A 184 -1.07 -14.99 -0.73
N PRO A 185 0.14 -14.98 -0.18
CA PRO A 185 0.93 -13.75 -0.11
C PRO A 185 1.12 -13.14 -1.51
N ALA A 186 0.83 -11.86 -1.67
CA ALA A 186 0.87 -11.16 -2.95
C ALA A 186 1.61 -9.81 -2.82
N HIS A 187 0.92 -8.68 -2.58
CA HIS A 187 1.56 -7.42 -2.21
C HIS A 187 2.11 -7.51 -0.77
N THR A 188 1.32 -8.10 0.12
CA THR A 188 1.70 -8.47 1.49
C THR A 188 1.35 -9.94 1.76
N THR A 189 1.30 -10.33 3.04
CA THR A 189 0.84 -11.67 3.46
C THR A 189 -0.65 -11.73 3.81
N ASN A 190 -1.39 -10.63 3.67
CA ASN A 190 -2.77 -10.53 4.15
C ASN A 190 -3.69 -9.70 3.24
N ASP A 191 -3.40 -9.68 1.95
CA ASP A 191 -4.13 -8.89 0.98
C ASP A 191 -5.55 -9.39 0.75
N SER A 192 -6.50 -8.49 0.91
CA SER A 192 -7.92 -8.75 0.68
C SER A 192 -8.49 -7.75 -0.31
N ILE A 193 -9.52 -8.18 -1.00
CA ILE A 193 -10.26 -7.39 -1.99
C ILE A 193 -11.70 -7.22 -1.53
N LEU A 194 -12.34 -6.12 -1.92
CA LEU A 194 -13.79 -5.98 -1.80
C LEU A 194 -14.42 -6.10 -3.19
N TRP A 195 -15.12 -7.21 -3.43
CA TRP A 195 -15.85 -7.47 -4.66
C TRP A 195 -17.34 -7.17 -4.51
N ILE A 196 -17.91 -6.44 -5.46
CA ILE A 196 -19.34 -6.07 -5.50
C ILE A 196 -19.95 -6.65 -6.79
N PRO A 197 -20.44 -7.92 -6.76
CA PRO A 197 -20.86 -8.64 -7.97
C PRO A 197 -21.94 -7.93 -8.79
N GLN A 198 -22.96 -7.36 -8.13
CA GLN A 198 -24.05 -6.70 -8.82
C GLN A 198 -23.64 -5.43 -9.56
N ARG A 199 -22.44 -4.91 -9.31
CA ARG A 199 -21.88 -3.70 -9.94
C ARG A 199 -20.65 -4.00 -10.78
N ARG A 200 -20.19 -5.26 -10.77
CA ARG A 200 -18.92 -5.67 -11.39
C ARG A 200 -17.78 -4.72 -11.02
N LEU A 201 -17.77 -4.31 -9.74
CA LEU A 201 -16.86 -3.33 -9.19
C LEU A 201 -15.97 -3.96 -8.12
N LEU A 202 -14.68 -3.69 -8.23
CA LEU A 202 -13.65 -4.22 -7.37
C LEU A 202 -12.84 -3.10 -6.71
N PHE A 203 -12.70 -3.14 -5.39
CA PHE A 203 -11.62 -2.47 -4.68
C PHE A 203 -10.51 -3.49 -4.48
N SER A 204 -9.36 -3.27 -5.12
CA SER A 204 -8.30 -4.27 -5.19
C SER A 204 -7.24 -4.13 -4.09
N GLY A 205 -7.26 -3.03 -3.32
CA GLY A 205 -6.08 -2.67 -2.54
C GLY A 205 -4.85 -2.64 -3.43
N ASP A 206 -3.70 -2.89 -2.85
CA ASP A 206 -2.39 -2.78 -3.51
C ASP A 206 -2.00 -4.00 -4.37
N LEU A 207 -2.98 -4.85 -4.69
CA LEU A 207 -2.80 -5.82 -5.77
C LEU A 207 -2.72 -5.13 -7.14
N ILE A 208 -3.27 -3.92 -7.24
CA ILE A 208 -3.24 -3.08 -8.44
C ILE A 208 -2.69 -1.69 -8.12
N PHE A 209 -1.66 -1.32 -8.88
CA PHE A 209 -1.14 0.02 -9.03
C PHE A 209 -1.41 0.45 -10.48
N ASN A 210 -2.15 1.52 -10.67
CA ASN A 210 -2.43 2.03 -12.02
C ASN A 210 -1.54 3.24 -12.33
N GLY A 211 -0.51 3.03 -13.17
CA GLY A 211 0.48 4.04 -13.54
C GLY A 211 1.62 4.21 -12.51
N GLY A 212 1.65 3.39 -11.48
CA GLY A 212 2.73 3.33 -10.49
C GLY A 212 3.40 1.96 -10.46
N THR A 213 4.67 1.92 -10.07
CA THR A 213 5.41 0.68 -9.86
C THR A 213 4.85 -0.06 -8.65
N PRO A 214 4.38 -1.31 -8.75
CA PRO A 214 3.98 -2.10 -7.59
C PRO A 214 5.13 -2.27 -6.59
N PHE A 215 4.81 -2.54 -5.32
CA PHE A 215 5.80 -2.77 -4.27
C PHE A 215 5.50 -4.09 -3.53
N LEU A 216 6.37 -5.09 -3.65
CA LEU A 216 6.08 -6.46 -3.19
C LEU A 216 7.11 -7.02 -2.19
N VAL A 217 7.91 -6.17 -1.56
CA VAL A 217 8.99 -6.61 -0.65
C VAL A 217 8.49 -7.52 0.47
N GLN A 218 7.29 -7.26 1.00
CA GLN A 218 6.67 -8.04 2.08
C GLN A 218 5.69 -9.12 1.60
N GLY A 219 5.56 -9.27 0.30
CA GLY A 219 4.67 -10.22 -0.35
C GLY A 219 5.40 -11.31 -1.13
N SER A 220 4.97 -11.50 -2.38
CA SER A 220 5.49 -12.51 -3.30
C SER A 220 5.21 -12.11 -4.74
N ILE A 221 6.22 -12.22 -5.62
CA ILE A 221 6.01 -11.97 -7.05
C ILE A 221 5.15 -13.07 -7.67
N SER A 222 5.46 -14.33 -7.38
CA SER A 222 4.69 -15.48 -7.88
C SER A 222 3.27 -15.52 -7.31
N GLY A 223 3.11 -15.18 -6.04
CA GLY A 223 1.81 -15.08 -5.40
C GLY A 223 0.97 -13.92 -5.94
N ALA A 224 1.58 -12.76 -6.23
CA ALA A 224 0.88 -11.64 -6.84
C ALA A 224 0.35 -12.00 -8.24
N LEU A 225 1.13 -12.71 -9.06
CA LEU A 225 0.65 -13.22 -10.36
C LEU A 225 -0.56 -14.15 -10.18
N SER A 226 -0.54 -15.04 -9.18
CA SER A 226 -1.67 -15.90 -8.85
C SER A 226 -2.90 -15.11 -8.38
N ALA A 227 -2.68 -14.05 -7.57
CA ALA A 227 -3.75 -13.15 -7.15
C ALA A 227 -4.38 -12.41 -8.33
N LEU A 228 -3.58 -11.94 -9.30
CA LEU A 228 -4.10 -11.32 -10.53
C LEU A 228 -4.98 -12.27 -11.34
N ASP A 229 -4.70 -13.57 -11.36
CA ASP A 229 -5.58 -14.55 -12.00
C ASP A 229 -6.94 -14.68 -11.27
N VAL A 230 -6.94 -14.56 -9.94
CA VAL A 230 -8.19 -14.48 -9.16
C VAL A 230 -8.97 -13.21 -9.55
N LEU A 231 -8.32 -12.03 -9.60
CA LEU A 231 -8.98 -10.78 -10.00
C LEU A 231 -9.58 -10.88 -11.42
N ARG A 232 -8.83 -11.45 -12.36
CA ARG A 232 -9.29 -11.68 -13.74
C ARG A 232 -10.54 -12.54 -13.78
N GLY A 233 -10.58 -13.60 -12.95
CA GLY A 233 -11.72 -14.51 -12.83
C GLY A 233 -13.00 -13.86 -12.32
N LEU A 234 -12.94 -12.76 -11.58
CA LEU A 234 -14.12 -12.01 -11.09
C LEU A 234 -14.86 -11.30 -12.23
N GLY A 235 -14.16 -10.93 -13.31
CA GLY A 235 -14.73 -10.20 -14.43
C GLY A 235 -15.19 -8.80 -14.05
N ALA A 236 -14.42 -8.10 -13.23
CA ALA A 236 -14.67 -6.71 -12.87
C ALA A 236 -14.65 -5.82 -14.11
N GLU A 237 -15.54 -4.84 -14.19
CA GLU A 237 -15.57 -3.81 -15.23
C GLU A 237 -14.97 -2.49 -14.74
N THR A 238 -15.06 -2.26 -13.43
CA THR A 238 -14.47 -1.09 -12.76
C THR A 238 -13.59 -1.58 -11.63
N ILE A 239 -12.35 -1.10 -11.58
CA ILE A 239 -11.38 -1.38 -10.53
C ILE A 239 -10.97 -0.08 -9.88
N VAL A 240 -11.14 -0.02 -8.55
CA VAL A 240 -10.53 1.01 -7.70
C VAL A 240 -9.23 0.43 -7.20
N PRO A 241 -8.07 0.84 -7.76
CA PRO A 241 -6.77 0.34 -7.37
C PRO A 241 -6.34 0.91 -6.02
N GLY A 242 -5.37 0.30 -5.36
CA GLY A 242 -4.77 0.88 -4.15
C GLY A 242 -4.06 2.21 -4.45
N HIS A 243 -3.43 2.33 -5.61
CA HIS A 243 -2.76 3.54 -6.05
C HIS A 243 -3.09 3.89 -7.51
N GLY A 244 -3.19 5.19 -7.79
CA GLY A 244 -3.42 5.70 -9.14
C GLY A 244 -4.90 5.80 -9.54
N PRO A 245 -5.22 6.19 -10.78
CA PRO A 245 -6.60 6.41 -11.21
C PRO A 245 -7.47 5.16 -11.20
N VAL A 246 -8.79 5.33 -11.00
CA VAL A 246 -9.78 4.27 -11.26
C VAL A 246 -9.65 3.79 -12.70
N CYS A 247 -9.77 2.48 -12.94
CA CYS A 247 -9.45 1.85 -14.22
C CYS A 247 -10.38 0.68 -14.58
N GLY A 248 -10.19 0.12 -15.74
CA GLY A 248 -10.80 -1.11 -16.23
C GLY A 248 -9.91 -2.34 -15.99
N PRO A 249 -10.36 -3.51 -16.47
CA PRO A 249 -9.65 -4.78 -16.25
C PRO A 249 -8.29 -4.89 -16.98
N GLU A 250 -8.02 -4.04 -17.97
CA GLU A 250 -6.76 -4.01 -18.72
C GLU A 250 -5.54 -3.78 -17.83
N VAL A 251 -5.72 -3.11 -16.70
CA VAL A 251 -4.66 -2.87 -15.72
C VAL A 251 -4.09 -4.18 -15.15
N ILE A 252 -4.90 -5.23 -15.06
CA ILE A 252 -4.48 -6.55 -14.56
C ILE A 252 -3.37 -7.11 -15.46
N ASP A 253 -3.51 -6.97 -16.78
CA ASP A 253 -2.52 -7.46 -17.74
C ASP A 253 -1.24 -6.60 -17.71
N ALA A 254 -1.37 -5.29 -17.53
CA ALA A 254 -0.22 -4.38 -17.39
C ALA A 254 0.61 -4.72 -16.13
N VAL A 255 -0.05 -4.90 -14.98
CA VAL A 255 0.64 -5.30 -13.73
C VAL A 255 1.25 -6.69 -13.87
N ALA A 256 0.55 -7.66 -14.48
CA ALA A 256 1.08 -9.00 -14.73
C ALA A 256 2.33 -8.96 -15.62
N ALA A 257 2.32 -8.16 -16.68
CA ALA A 257 3.48 -7.98 -17.57
C ALA A 257 4.70 -7.44 -16.82
N TYR A 258 4.50 -6.45 -15.93
CA TYR A 258 5.55 -5.93 -15.05
C TYR A 258 6.10 -7.00 -14.11
N LEU A 259 5.24 -7.76 -13.42
CA LEU A 259 5.70 -8.80 -12.50
C LEU A 259 6.47 -9.92 -13.21
N GLN A 260 6.04 -10.31 -14.40
CA GLN A 260 6.77 -11.25 -15.24
C GLN A 260 8.12 -10.67 -15.72
N PHE A 261 8.16 -9.37 -16.01
CA PHE A 261 9.41 -8.68 -16.32
C PHE A 261 10.37 -8.75 -15.13
N ILE A 262 9.91 -8.48 -13.88
CA ILE A 262 10.72 -8.61 -12.67
C ILE A 262 11.26 -10.03 -12.49
N GLN A 263 10.42 -11.07 -12.70
CA GLN A 263 10.87 -12.46 -12.60
C GLN A 263 11.98 -12.79 -13.60
N ARG A 264 11.84 -12.37 -14.86
CA ARG A 264 12.88 -12.58 -15.88
C ARG A 264 14.18 -11.87 -15.51
N THR A 265 14.08 -10.58 -15.16
CA THR A 265 15.20 -9.75 -14.76
C THR A 265 15.96 -10.32 -13.54
N ALA A 266 15.23 -10.81 -12.55
CA ALA A 266 15.81 -11.44 -11.36
C ALA A 266 16.55 -12.75 -11.71
N ARG A 267 15.95 -13.61 -12.55
CA ARG A 267 16.55 -14.87 -13.01
C ARG A 267 17.84 -14.62 -13.76
N ASP A 268 17.83 -13.70 -14.70
CA ASP A 268 19.01 -13.36 -15.51
C ASP A 268 20.12 -12.76 -14.62
N GLY A 269 19.77 -11.87 -13.69
CA GLY A 269 20.70 -11.29 -12.72
C GLY A 269 21.30 -12.33 -11.78
N CYS A 270 20.49 -13.26 -11.25
CA CYS A 270 20.99 -14.38 -10.44
C CYS A 270 21.97 -15.26 -11.23
N ALA A 271 21.66 -15.57 -12.48
CA ALA A 271 22.53 -16.36 -13.35
C ALA A 271 23.85 -15.65 -13.67
N ALA A 272 23.83 -14.31 -13.79
CA ALA A 272 25.00 -13.47 -14.00
C ALA A 272 25.81 -13.22 -12.71
N GLY A 273 25.30 -13.59 -11.53
CA GLY A 273 25.95 -13.35 -10.23
C GLY A 273 25.89 -11.89 -9.78
N LEU A 274 25.01 -11.08 -10.35
CA LEU A 274 24.81 -9.69 -9.98
C LEU A 274 23.93 -9.55 -8.74
N THR A 275 24.09 -8.46 -8.00
CA THR A 275 23.19 -8.09 -6.89
C THR A 275 21.91 -7.45 -7.42
N PRO A 276 20.81 -7.40 -6.62
CA PRO A 276 19.58 -6.70 -7.01
C PRO A 276 19.79 -5.24 -7.42
N LEU A 277 20.68 -4.52 -6.71
CA LEU A 277 21.00 -3.13 -7.02
C LEU A 277 21.77 -2.97 -8.34
N GLU A 278 22.75 -3.85 -8.60
CA GLU A 278 23.50 -3.84 -9.86
C GLU A 278 22.57 -4.09 -11.04
N VAL A 279 21.73 -5.11 -10.94
CA VAL A 279 20.71 -5.41 -11.97
C VAL A 279 19.76 -4.23 -12.17
N ALA A 280 19.24 -3.63 -11.09
CA ALA A 280 18.35 -2.49 -11.21
C ALA A 280 18.95 -1.32 -11.97
N ARG A 281 20.25 -1.05 -11.78
CA ARG A 281 20.98 0.03 -12.46
C ARG A 281 21.23 -0.23 -13.95
N GLU A 282 21.31 -1.49 -14.34
CA GLU A 282 21.52 -1.91 -15.73
C GLU A 282 20.20 -2.16 -16.47
N THR A 283 19.09 -2.25 -15.75
CA THR A 283 17.77 -2.59 -16.31
C THR A 283 17.17 -1.42 -17.10
N ASP A 284 16.88 -1.65 -18.38
CA ASP A 284 16.00 -0.79 -19.14
C ASP A 284 14.53 -1.15 -18.82
N LEU A 285 13.81 -0.21 -18.24
CA LEU A 285 12.40 -0.37 -17.85
C LEU A 285 11.46 -0.43 -19.07
N GLY A 286 11.90 -0.01 -20.26
CA GLY A 286 11.08 -0.05 -21.48
C GLY A 286 9.73 0.63 -21.31
N GLU A 287 8.65 -0.12 -21.51
CA GLU A 287 7.27 0.38 -21.36
C GLU A 287 6.92 0.81 -19.92
N PHE A 288 7.63 0.35 -18.91
CA PHE A 288 7.41 0.70 -17.50
C PHE A 288 8.18 1.96 -17.06
N ALA A 289 8.98 2.57 -17.93
CA ALA A 289 9.84 3.72 -17.60
C ALA A 289 9.04 4.98 -17.18
N SER A 290 7.76 5.05 -17.56
CA SER A 290 6.87 6.15 -17.20
C SER A 290 6.10 5.92 -15.89
N TRP A 291 6.25 4.74 -15.26
CA TRP A 291 5.58 4.44 -14.00
C TRP A 291 6.23 5.20 -12.85
N LEU A 292 5.40 5.65 -11.91
CA LEU A 292 5.85 6.40 -10.74
C LEU A 292 6.65 5.50 -9.77
N ASP A 293 7.50 6.10 -8.95
CA ASP A 293 8.33 5.44 -7.94
C ASP A 293 9.19 4.30 -8.51
N PRO A 294 10.06 4.57 -9.51
CA PRO A 294 10.85 3.55 -10.19
C PRO A 294 11.85 2.83 -9.26
N GLU A 295 12.22 3.40 -8.13
CA GLU A 295 13.10 2.76 -7.14
C GLU A 295 12.46 1.53 -6.48
N ARG A 296 11.13 1.35 -6.55
CA ARG A 296 10.43 0.13 -6.13
C ARG A 296 10.91 -1.10 -6.90
N LEU A 297 11.46 -0.92 -8.10
CA LEU A 297 12.15 -1.98 -8.86
C LEU A 297 13.17 -2.73 -8.01
N VAL A 298 14.01 -2.00 -7.26
CA VAL A 298 15.07 -2.60 -6.44
C VAL A 298 14.47 -3.50 -5.36
N GLY A 299 13.45 -3.01 -4.63
CA GLY A 299 12.74 -3.80 -3.63
C GLY A 299 12.10 -5.05 -4.22
N ASN A 300 11.47 -4.92 -5.40
CA ASN A 300 10.86 -6.06 -6.11
C ASN A 300 11.92 -7.08 -6.57
N LEU A 301 13.11 -6.63 -6.99
CA LEU A 301 14.21 -7.52 -7.31
C LEU A 301 14.72 -8.27 -6.08
N HIS A 302 14.85 -7.63 -4.91
CA HIS A 302 15.18 -8.34 -3.67
C HIS A 302 14.19 -9.47 -3.38
N ARG A 303 12.88 -9.21 -3.54
CA ARG A 303 11.84 -10.23 -3.39
C ARG A 303 11.98 -11.35 -4.43
N ALA A 304 12.12 -11.00 -5.71
CA ALA A 304 12.25 -11.97 -6.78
C ALA A 304 13.52 -12.82 -6.65
N TYR A 305 14.63 -12.24 -6.23
CA TYR A 305 15.88 -12.97 -5.93
C TYR A 305 15.73 -13.99 -4.81
N ALA A 306 14.96 -13.63 -3.77
CA ALA A 306 14.67 -14.59 -2.70
C ALA A 306 13.87 -15.79 -3.24
N GLU A 307 12.86 -15.54 -4.07
CA GLU A 307 12.04 -16.59 -4.70
C GLU A 307 12.87 -17.45 -5.68
N GLU A 308 13.73 -16.86 -6.51
CA GLU A 308 14.64 -17.60 -7.41
C GLU A 308 15.63 -18.49 -6.63
N ARG A 309 15.95 -18.13 -5.38
CA ARG A 309 16.79 -18.92 -4.47
C ARG A 309 15.98 -19.91 -3.61
N GLY A 310 14.70 -20.08 -3.89
CA GLY A 310 13.83 -21.06 -3.25
C GLY A 310 13.12 -20.60 -1.99
N ALA A 311 13.02 -19.31 -1.72
CA ALA A 311 12.20 -18.80 -0.64
C ALA A 311 10.71 -19.01 -0.96
N GLU A 312 9.95 -19.46 0.04
CA GLU A 312 8.50 -19.62 -0.07
C GLU A 312 7.82 -18.24 -0.23
N PRO A 313 6.66 -18.17 -0.91
CA PRO A 313 5.86 -16.95 -1.00
C PRO A 313 5.61 -16.34 0.37
N GLY A 314 5.86 -15.04 0.51
CA GLY A 314 5.69 -14.32 1.78
C GLY A 314 6.77 -14.56 2.84
N ALA A 315 7.79 -15.38 2.55
CA ALA A 315 8.92 -15.55 3.46
C ALA A 315 9.57 -14.19 3.75
N GLN A 316 9.98 -13.98 5.00
CA GLN A 316 10.68 -12.75 5.37
C GLN A 316 12.01 -12.62 4.61
N ILE A 317 12.29 -11.42 4.12
CA ILE A 317 13.57 -11.04 3.53
C ILE A 317 14.18 -9.90 4.35
N ASP A 318 15.44 -9.59 4.09
CA ASP A 318 16.08 -8.43 4.73
C ASP A 318 15.50 -7.12 4.14
N LEU A 319 14.45 -6.62 4.79
CA LEU A 319 13.76 -5.40 4.42
C LEU A 319 14.72 -4.19 4.47
N MET A 320 15.63 -4.16 5.46
CA MET A 320 16.54 -3.02 5.61
C MET A 320 17.59 -3.00 4.51
N ALA A 321 18.08 -4.16 4.06
CA ALA A 321 18.95 -4.24 2.89
C ALA A 321 18.22 -3.78 1.62
N ALA A 322 16.97 -4.19 1.42
CA ALA A 322 16.18 -3.74 0.27
C ALA A 322 15.96 -2.21 0.29
N ILE A 323 15.63 -1.63 1.43
CA ILE A 323 15.47 -0.17 1.60
C ILE A 323 16.80 0.56 1.35
N ALA A 324 17.91 0.05 1.89
CA ALA A 324 19.23 0.67 1.68
C ALA A 324 19.61 0.69 0.18
N ASP A 325 19.31 -0.38 -0.54
CA ASP A 325 19.55 -0.45 -1.98
C ASP A 325 18.60 0.47 -2.78
N MET A 326 17.33 0.61 -2.36
CA MET A 326 16.40 1.58 -2.94
C MET A 326 16.90 3.02 -2.77
N LEU A 327 17.38 3.37 -1.57
CA LEU A 327 18.01 4.68 -1.31
C LEU A 327 19.27 4.88 -2.17
N ALA A 328 20.13 3.84 -2.29
CA ALA A 328 21.32 3.89 -3.12
C ALA A 328 20.99 4.04 -4.63
N PHE A 329 19.90 3.43 -5.09
CA PHE A 329 19.36 3.62 -6.44
C PHE A 329 18.85 5.05 -6.65
N ASN A 330 18.21 5.64 -5.63
CA ASN A 330 17.77 7.05 -5.62
C ASN A 330 18.92 8.06 -5.40
N GLY A 331 20.17 7.64 -5.59
CA GLY A 331 21.36 8.50 -5.43
C GLY A 331 21.68 8.86 -3.99
N GLY A 332 21.34 8.01 -3.03
CA GLY A 332 21.55 8.20 -1.59
C GLY A 332 20.64 9.23 -0.94
N ARG A 333 19.61 9.68 -1.64
CA ARG A 333 18.62 10.65 -1.14
C ARG A 333 17.42 9.90 -0.55
N PRO A 334 16.72 10.50 0.44
CA PRO A 334 15.43 9.99 0.90
C PRO A 334 14.46 9.81 -0.28
N LEU A 335 13.59 8.81 -0.16
CA LEU A 335 12.51 8.59 -1.12
C LEU A 335 11.50 9.72 -1.01
N THR A 336 10.96 10.17 -2.13
CA THR A 336 9.99 11.26 -2.14
C THR A 336 8.65 10.78 -1.60
N CYS A 337 8.11 11.49 -0.62
CA CYS A 337 6.79 11.24 -0.05
C CYS A 337 6.00 12.55 -0.01
N HIS A 338 4.80 12.54 -0.56
CA HIS A 338 3.89 13.68 -0.65
C HIS A 338 2.66 13.55 0.28
N ALA A 339 2.68 12.60 1.22
CA ALA A 339 1.58 12.35 2.15
C ALA A 339 1.35 13.45 3.19
#